data_2cc095d2adedc67e0f9e3bd49bb14c69
#
_entry.id   2cc095d2adedc67e0f9e3bd49bb14c69
#
_cell.length_a   1.000
_cell.length_b   1.000
_cell.length_c   1.000
_cell.angle_alpha   90.00
_cell.angle_beta   90.00
_cell.angle_gamma   90.00
#
_symmetry.space_group_name_H-M   'P 1'
#
loop_
_entity.id
_entity.type
_entity.pdbx_description
1 polymer ?
#
loop_
_entity_poly.entity_id
_entity_poly.type
_entity_poly.pdbx_seq_one_letter_code
_entity_poly.pdbx_strand_id
1 'polypeptide(L)'
;ARIGIYQGWAASMDEGWTRLVLEDFDYTFETLMNDDVREEGLSERLDVIIIPSQIPLNRLIEGASDEDAPPGFRGGIGEEGVENLKEFVRNGGTLVTFEAADALVLEHFDVPVRNALEDVNGSDLFLPASLLRIELDGNHPLAVGSPNEVAAKWAGGRAYEPTDFGGDAGQVQAVGSWAEDPERLLMSGVIVGAEKLAGKGAILDVEYGNGRILMYGFRVQHRGQTHGTYKLLFNALLKNSPRTATEDR
;
A
#
# COMPACT_ATOMS: atom_id res chain seq x y z
N ALA A 1 14.27 -9.84 -3.03
CA ALA A 1 13.44 -9.30 -4.12
C ALA A 1 14.13 -8.11 -4.79
N ARG A 2 13.89 -7.91 -6.07
CA ARG A 2 14.28 -6.72 -6.83
C ARG A 2 13.19 -5.68 -6.60
N ILE A 3 13.52 -4.58 -5.95
CA ILE A 3 12.56 -3.62 -5.43
C ILE A 3 12.64 -2.33 -6.24
N GLY A 4 11.51 -1.82 -6.70
CA GLY A 4 11.35 -0.48 -7.26
C GLY A 4 10.55 0.41 -6.32
N ILE A 5 10.97 1.66 -6.14
CA ILE A 5 10.21 2.68 -5.39
C ILE A 5 9.87 3.81 -6.35
N TYR A 6 8.57 4.07 -6.49
CA TYR A 6 8.11 5.17 -7.35
C TYR A 6 8.42 6.53 -6.73
N GLN A 7 8.99 7.42 -7.56
CA GLN A 7 9.27 8.81 -7.24
C GLN A 7 8.59 9.74 -8.24
N GLY A 8 7.63 10.53 -7.77
CA GLY A 8 7.02 11.59 -8.57
C GLY A 8 7.88 12.88 -8.60
N TRP A 9 7.50 13.83 -9.47
CA TRP A 9 8.12 15.15 -9.52
C TRP A 9 7.97 15.93 -8.21
N ALA A 10 6.79 15.91 -7.63
CA ALA A 10 6.58 16.52 -6.33
C ALA A 10 7.22 15.65 -5.24
N ALA A 11 8.04 16.26 -4.40
CA ALA A 11 8.69 15.55 -3.31
C ALA A 11 7.65 14.93 -2.36
N SER A 12 7.76 13.64 -2.12
CA SER A 12 7.01 12.94 -1.09
C SER A 12 7.90 12.67 0.12
N MET A 13 7.50 13.17 1.29
CA MET A 13 8.20 12.82 2.52
C MET A 13 8.09 11.32 2.81
N ASP A 14 6.99 10.71 2.45
CA ASP A 14 6.74 9.29 2.67
C ASP A 14 7.67 8.40 1.82
N GLU A 15 7.94 8.84 0.61
CA GLU A 15 8.93 8.20 -0.27
C GLU A 15 10.32 8.25 0.37
N GLY A 16 10.75 9.42 0.84
CA GLY A 16 12.05 9.58 1.50
C GLY A 16 12.17 8.75 2.78
N TRP A 17 11.11 8.66 3.59
CA TRP A 17 11.10 7.79 4.78
C TRP A 17 11.09 6.30 4.43
N THR A 18 10.45 5.91 3.33
CA THR A 18 10.49 4.53 2.83
C THR A 18 11.92 4.16 2.44
N ARG A 19 12.62 5.02 1.71
CA ARG A 19 14.05 4.82 1.36
C ARG A 19 14.90 4.67 2.60
N LEU A 20 14.81 5.63 3.54
CA LEU A 20 15.60 5.60 4.76
C LEU A 20 15.44 4.27 5.49
N VAL A 21 14.20 3.81 5.69
CA VAL A 21 13.97 2.54 6.39
C VAL A 21 14.55 1.35 5.62
N LEU A 22 14.42 1.32 4.30
CA LEU A 22 15.00 0.24 3.50
C LEU A 22 16.52 0.27 3.53
N GLU A 23 17.14 1.45 3.44
CA GLU A 23 18.60 1.64 3.55
C GLU A 23 19.13 1.24 4.93
N ASP A 24 18.45 1.63 6.02
CA ASP A 24 18.82 1.28 7.39
C ASP A 24 18.81 -0.24 7.65
N PHE A 25 18.06 -0.99 6.85
CA PHE A 25 17.97 -2.45 6.92
C PHE A 25 18.66 -3.17 5.75
N ASP A 26 19.58 -2.50 5.05
CA ASP A 26 20.41 -3.04 3.97
C ASP A 26 19.63 -3.57 2.75
N TYR A 27 18.40 -3.08 2.52
CA TYR A 27 17.68 -3.38 1.28
C TYR A 27 18.19 -2.52 0.13
N THR A 28 18.44 -3.16 -1.01
CA THR A 28 18.72 -2.45 -2.26
C THR A 28 17.43 -2.25 -3.05
N PHE A 29 17.28 -1.09 -3.67
CA PHE A 29 16.13 -0.75 -4.50
C PHE A 29 16.54 0.19 -5.63
N GLU A 30 15.72 0.25 -6.67
CA GLU A 30 15.85 1.25 -7.73
C GLU A 30 14.75 2.29 -7.65
N THR A 31 15.04 3.49 -8.13
CA THR A 31 14.06 4.56 -8.27
C THR A 31 13.31 4.40 -9.57
N LEU A 32 11.98 4.44 -9.51
CA LEU A 32 11.11 4.43 -10.68
C LEU A 32 10.51 5.81 -10.89
N MET A 33 10.81 6.43 -12.00
CA MET A 33 10.16 7.66 -12.47
C MET A 33 8.99 7.33 -13.40
N ASN A 34 8.27 8.34 -13.85
CA ASN A 34 7.13 8.15 -14.77
C ASN A 34 7.49 7.34 -16.01
N ASP A 35 8.62 7.66 -16.64
CA ASP A 35 9.07 6.97 -17.86
C ASP A 35 9.37 5.49 -17.58
N ASP A 36 9.99 5.18 -16.44
CA ASP A 36 10.27 3.80 -16.03
C ASP A 36 9.00 2.96 -15.87
N VAL A 37 7.92 3.57 -15.36
CA VAL A 37 6.63 2.88 -15.18
C VAL A 37 5.88 2.74 -16.50
N ARG A 38 6.10 3.67 -17.44
CA ARG A 38 5.53 3.59 -18.81
C ARG A 38 6.23 2.56 -19.69
N GLU A 39 7.46 2.17 -19.36
CA GLU A 39 8.16 1.11 -20.10
C GLU A 39 7.55 -0.26 -19.80
N GLU A 40 7.39 -1.07 -20.85
CA GLU A 40 6.97 -2.46 -20.75
C GLU A 40 8.04 -3.33 -20.04
N GLY A 41 7.65 -4.50 -19.57
CA GLY A 41 8.60 -5.49 -19.04
C GLY A 41 9.04 -5.26 -17.59
N LEU A 42 8.25 -4.52 -16.78
CA LEU A 42 8.56 -4.31 -15.36
C LEU A 42 8.81 -5.62 -14.60
N SER A 43 8.10 -6.69 -14.90
CA SER A 43 8.25 -8.01 -14.28
C SER A 43 9.58 -8.72 -14.62
N GLU A 44 10.26 -8.32 -15.69
CA GLU A 44 11.56 -8.88 -16.06
C GLU A 44 12.67 -8.36 -15.14
N ARG A 45 12.51 -7.13 -14.62
CA ARG A 45 13.52 -6.46 -13.79
C ARG A 45 13.13 -6.34 -12.31
N LEU A 46 11.84 -6.35 -11.98
CA LEU A 46 11.33 -6.12 -10.63
C LEU A 46 10.49 -7.30 -10.12
N ASP A 47 10.53 -7.50 -8.82
CA ASP A 47 9.68 -8.44 -8.09
C ASP A 47 8.65 -7.68 -7.24
N VAL A 48 9.00 -6.49 -6.75
CA VAL A 48 8.14 -5.63 -5.92
C VAL A 48 8.22 -4.19 -6.41
N ILE A 49 7.07 -3.55 -6.53
CA ILE A 49 6.96 -2.09 -6.74
C ILE A 49 6.24 -1.48 -5.56
N ILE A 50 6.82 -0.43 -4.97
CA ILE A 50 6.25 0.33 -3.87
C ILE A 50 5.81 1.69 -4.39
N ILE A 51 4.53 2.03 -4.20
CA ILE A 51 3.99 3.37 -4.43
C ILE A 51 3.79 4.03 -3.05
N PRO A 52 4.65 4.96 -2.65
CA PRO A 52 4.55 5.64 -1.37
C PRO A 52 3.31 6.54 -1.28
N SER A 53 2.90 6.87 -0.07
CA SER A 53 1.83 7.85 0.18
C SER A 53 2.23 9.28 -0.21
N GLN A 54 1.29 10.22 -0.03
CA GLN A 54 1.44 11.67 -0.28
C GLN A 54 1.56 12.08 -1.76
N ILE A 55 1.37 11.17 -2.69
CA ILE A 55 1.27 11.49 -4.10
C ILE A 55 -0.24 11.48 -4.45
N PRO A 56 -0.86 12.63 -4.74
CA PRO A 56 -2.25 12.66 -5.18
C PRO A 56 -2.44 11.86 -6.47
N LEU A 57 -3.53 11.12 -6.60
CA LEU A 57 -3.77 10.23 -7.74
C LEU A 57 -3.69 10.98 -9.08
N ASN A 58 -4.28 12.16 -9.18
CA ASN A 58 -4.18 12.97 -10.39
C ASN A 58 -2.73 13.35 -10.73
N ARG A 59 -1.87 13.57 -9.73
CA ARG A 59 -0.44 13.83 -9.95
C ARG A 59 0.31 12.58 -10.35
N LEU A 60 -0.10 11.43 -9.84
CA LEU A 60 0.46 10.14 -10.25
C LEU A 60 0.10 9.84 -11.72
N ILE A 61 -1.15 10.01 -12.09
CA ILE A 61 -1.66 9.65 -13.43
C ILE A 61 -1.34 10.71 -14.47
N GLU A 62 -1.66 11.98 -14.20
CA GLU A 62 -1.54 13.08 -15.17
C GLU A 62 -0.19 13.81 -15.07
N GLY A 63 0.49 13.66 -13.93
CA GLY A 63 1.81 14.26 -13.69
C GLY A 63 1.79 15.72 -13.34
N ALA A 64 2.95 16.35 -13.47
CA ALA A 64 3.11 17.77 -13.32
C ALA A 64 2.60 18.48 -14.58
N SER A 65 1.70 19.45 -14.38
CA SER A 65 1.30 20.39 -15.45
C SER A 65 2.33 21.52 -15.65
N ASP A 66 3.42 21.51 -14.89
CA ASP A 66 4.44 22.51 -14.90
C ASP A 66 5.37 22.31 -16.10
N GLU A 67 5.45 23.33 -16.96
CA GLU A 67 6.35 23.31 -18.12
C GLU A 67 7.83 23.25 -17.72
N ASP A 68 8.14 23.65 -16.48
CA ASP A 68 9.51 23.61 -15.94
C ASP A 68 9.89 22.23 -15.39
N ALA A 69 8.94 21.28 -15.29
CA ALA A 69 9.26 19.93 -14.87
C ALA A 69 10.20 19.23 -15.88
N PRO A 70 11.23 18.51 -15.41
CA PRO A 70 12.07 17.71 -16.30
C PRO A 70 11.26 16.70 -17.12
N PRO A 71 11.69 16.36 -18.34
CA PRO A 71 10.92 15.50 -19.24
C PRO A 71 10.43 14.19 -18.62
N GLY A 72 11.24 13.48 -17.84
CA GLY A 72 10.88 12.21 -17.20
C GLY A 72 9.81 12.32 -16.10
N PHE A 73 9.45 13.54 -15.69
CA PHE A 73 8.40 13.78 -14.69
C PHE A 73 7.12 14.39 -15.28
N ARG A 74 7.12 14.70 -16.58
CA ARG A 74 5.93 15.25 -17.24
C ARG A 74 4.94 14.15 -17.57
N GLY A 75 3.64 14.48 -17.48
CA GLY A 75 2.57 13.61 -17.92
C GLY A 75 2.26 12.42 -17.00
N GLY A 76 2.81 12.35 -15.79
CA GLY A 76 2.55 11.26 -14.85
C GLY A 76 2.89 9.87 -15.42
N ILE A 77 2.32 8.82 -14.85
CA ILE A 77 2.44 7.46 -15.42
C ILE A 77 1.44 7.23 -16.56
N GLY A 78 0.37 8.03 -16.64
CA GLY A 78 -0.69 7.88 -17.64
C GLY A 78 -1.44 6.55 -17.54
N GLU A 79 -2.37 6.34 -18.48
CA GLU A 79 -3.09 5.06 -18.60
C GLU A 79 -2.15 3.91 -18.99
N GLU A 80 -1.13 4.19 -19.78
CA GLU A 80 -0.09 3.23 -20.18
C GLU A 80 0.65 2.67 -18.97
N GLY A 81 1.12 3.54 -18.06
CA GLY A 81 1.79 3.11 -16.84
C GLY A 81 0.86 2.35 -15.89
N VAL A 82 -0.43 2.71 -15.82
CA VAL A 82 -1.42 1.93 -15.07
C VAL A 82 -1.54 0.52 -15.63
N GLU A 83 -1.64 0.37 -16.95
CA GLU A 83 -1.75 -0.95 -17.57
C GLU A 83 -0.46 -1.77 -17.40
N ASN A 84 0.71 -1.14 -17.51
CA ASN A 84 2.00 -1.79 -17.23
C ASN A 84 2.11 -2.27 -15.77
N LEU A 85 1.58 -1.50 -14.80
CA LEU A 85 1.50 -1.95 -13.41
C LEU A 85 0.55 -3.13 -13.23
N LYS A 86 -0.60 -3.13 -13.91
CA LYS A 86 -1.53 -4.28 -13.92
C LYS A 86 -0.85 -5.52 -14.52
N GLU A 87 -0.18 -5.35 -15.66
CA GLU A 87 0.56 -6.44 -16.30
C GLU A 87 1.69 -6.96 -15.41
N PHE A 88 2.44 -6.07 -14.76
CA PHE A 88 3.44 -6.42 -13.78
C PHE A 88 2.88 -7.35 -12.70
N VAL A 89 1.72 -6.99 -12.12
CA VAL A 89 1.09 -7.81 -11.10
C VAL A 89 0.54 -9.11 -11.69
N ARG A 90 -0.16 -9.07 -12.84
CA ARG A 90 -0.67 -10.28 -13.51
C ARG A 90 0.45 -11.29 -13.80
N ASN A 91 1.66 -10.82 -14.08
CA ASN A 91 2.84 -11.64 -14.36
C ASN A 91 3.60 -12.10 -13.10
N GLY A 92 3.05 -11.90 -11.91
CA GLY A 92 3.58 -12.42 -10.65
C GLY A 92 4.28 -11.40 -9.76
N GLY A 93 4.31 -10.12 -10.15
CA GLY A 93 4.84 -9.03 -9.33
C GLY A 93 3.98 -8.72 -8.10
N THR A 94 4.58 -8.05 -7.12
CA THR A 94 3.86 -7.51 -5.97
C THR A 94 3.81 -5.99 -6.03
N LEU A 95 2.62 -5.43 -6.08
CA LEU A 95 2.39 -4.01 -5.94
C LEU A 95 2.08 -3.69 -4.46
N VAL A 96 2.83 -2.77 -3.87
CA VAL A 96 2.65 -2.30 -2.49
C VAL A 96 2.23 -0.85 -2.52
N THR A 97 1.11 -0.52 -1.90
CA THR A 97 0.60 0.86 -1.82
C THR A 97 0.38 1.27 -0.38
N PHE A 98 0.63 2.56 -0.08
CA PHE A 98 0.44 3.11 1.26
C PHE A 98 -0.59 4.24 1.23
N GLU A 99 -1.63 4.12 2.06
CA GLU A 99 -2.57 5.19 2.39
C GLU A 99 -3.16 5.89 1.14
N ALA A 100 -2.68 7.08 0.78
CA ALA A 100 -3.21 7.85 -0.34
C ALA A 100 -2.98 7.15 -1.70
N ALA A 101 -1.89 6.38 -1.83
CA ALA A 101 -1.57 5.65 -3.05
C ALA A 101 -2.55 4.49 -3.33
N ASP A 102 -3.30 4.03 -2.32
CA ASP A 102 -4.33 3.00 -2.52
C ASP A 102 -5.46 3.46 -3.45
N ALA A 103 -5.60 4.78 -3.68
CA ALA A 103 -6.53 5.31 -4.67
C ALA A 103 -6.23 4.77 -6.08
N LEU A 104 -4.96 4.55 -6.44
CA LEU A 104 -4.58 3.93 -7.70
C LEU A 104 -5.24 2.55 -7.86
N VAL A 105 -5.19 1.75 -6.82
CA VAL A 105 -5.76 0.39 -6.83
C VAL A 105 -7.28 0.44 -6.86
N LEU A 106 -7.88 1.25 -5.99
CA LEU A 106 -9.34 1.34 -5.85
C LEU A 106 -10.03 1.88 -7.11
N GLU A 107 -9.37 2.78 -7.86
CA GLU A 107 -9.96 3.43 -9.05
C GLU A 107 -9.62 2.72 -10.36
N HIS A 108 -8.48 2.00 -10.43
CA HIS A 108 -7.99 1.47 -11.71
C HIS A 108 -7.84 -0.04 -11.79
N PHE A 109 -7.86 -0.80 -10.67
CA PHE A 109 -7.54 -2.24 -10.69
C PHE A 109 -8.76 -3.17 -10.60
N ASP A 110 -9.98 -2.65 -10.62
CA ASP A 110 -11.21 -3.45 -10.52
C ASP A 110 -11.20 -4.48 -9.38
N VAL A 111 -10.70 -4.07 -8.21
CA VAL A 111 -10.67 -4.90 -7.00
C VAL A 111 -12.01 -4.87 -6.28
N PRO A 112 -12.50 -6.00 -5.67
CA PRO A 112 -13.77 -6.05 -4.96
C PRO A 112 -13.68 -5.42 -3.56
N VAL A 113 -13.14 -4.20 -3.49
CA VAL A 113 -12.86 -3.48 -2.25
C VAL A 113 -13.18 -2.00 -2.46
N ARG A 114 -13.70 -1.36 -1.42
CA ARG A 114 -13.85 0.10 -1.38
C ARG A 114 -13.25 0.70 -0.11
N ASN A 115 -12.97 1.98 -0.15
CA ASN A 115 -12.65 2.75 1.05
C ASN A 115 -13.94 3.04 1.82
N ALA A 116 -14.10 2.41 2.99
CA ALA A 116 -15.27 2.57 3.84
C ALA A 116 -15.44 3.98 4.45
N LEU A 117 -14.43 4.83 4.30
CA LEU A 117 -14.41 6.20 4.82
C LEU A 117 -14.70 7.26 3.75
N GLU A 118 -14.98 6.88 2.52
CA GLU A 118 -15.15 7.81 1.40
C GLU A 118 -16.27 8.82 1.64
N ASP A 119 -17.40 8.34 2.18
CA ASP A 119 -18.58 9.17 2.49
C ASP A 119 -18.63 9.65 3.94
N VAL A 120 -17.57 9.42 4.74
CA VAL A 120 -17.54 9.79 6.15
C VAL A 120 -17.05 11.23 6.30
N ASN A 121 -17.92 12.08 6.85
CA ASN A 121 -17.57 13.47 7.08
C ASN A 121 -16.61 13.65 8.26
N GLY A 122 -15.83 14.73 8.25
CA GLY A 122 -14.91 15.06 9.35
C GLY A 122 -15.59 15.35 10.70
N SER A 123 -16.93 15.58 10.72
CA SER A 123 -17.73 15.64 11.94
C SER A 123 -18.05 14.26 12.51
N ASP A 124 -18.12 13.23 11.66
CA ASP A 124 -18.51 11.87 12.02
C ASP A 124 -17.30 11.01 12.40
N LEU A 125 -16.13 11.35 11.88
CA LEU A 125 -14.85 10.76 12.26
C LEU A 125 -13.81 11.86 12.39
N PHE A 126 -13.45 12.19 13.64
CA PHE A 126 -12.37 13.12 13.94
C PHE A 126 -11.21 12.36 14.58
N LEU A 127 -10.07 12.35 13.90
CA LEU A 127 -8.94 11.51 14.24
C LEU A 127 -7.61 12.20 13.92
N PRO A 128 -7.22 13.21 14.72
CA PRO A 128 -5.97 13.94 14.50
C PRO A 128 -4.77 13.13 14.96
N ALA A 129 -3.96 12.65 14.02
CA ALA A 129 -2.61 12.13 14.27
C ALA A 129 -2.47 11.17 15.46
N SER A 130 -3.39 10.22 15.64
CA SER A 130 -3.45 9.28 16.77
C SER A 130 -2.73 7.97 16.49
N LEU A 131 -2.46 7.17 17.53
CA LEU A 131 -2.04 5.78 17.42
C LEU A 131 -3.24 4.88 17.60
N LEU A 132 -3.46 4.01 16.64
CA LEU A 132 -4.57 3.08 16.60
C LEU A 132 -4.10 1.64 16.63
N ARG A 133 -4.92 0.79 17.17
CA ARG A 133 -4.71 -0.65 17.23
C ARG A 133 -5.14 -1.31 15.93
N ILE A 134 -4.27 -2.14 15.38
CA ILE A 134 -4.58 -3.11 14.33
C ILE A 134 -4.47 -4.51 14.93
N GLU A 135 -5.48 -5.34 14.71
CA GLU A 135 -5.51 -6.75 15.02
C GLU A 135 -5.07 -7.52 13.77
N LEU A 136 -4.01 -8.33 13.88
CA LEU A 136 -3.43 -9.06 12.75
C LEU A 136 -3.95 -10.50 12.70
N ASP A 137 -4.18 -11.02 11.49
CA ASP A 137 -4.33 -12.46 11.29
C ASP A 137 -2.96 -13.14 11.42
N GLY A 138 -2.70 -13.74 12.58
CA GLY A 138 -1.45 -14.43 12.88
C GLY A 138 -1.13 -15.63 11.99
N ASN A 139 -2.11 -16.12 11.23
CA ASN A 139 -1.93 -17.19 10.25
C ASN A 139 -1.48 -16.66 8.89
N HIS A 140 -1.67 -15.38 8.64
CA HIS A 140 -1.31 -14.78 7.36
C HIS A 140 0.22 -14.65 7.22
N PRO A 141 0.82 -15.06 6.09
CA PRO A 141 2.28 -15.01 5.89
C PRO A 141 2.93 -13.63 6.11
N LEU A 142 2.20 -12.54 5.81
CA LEU A 142 2.70 -11.18 6.05
C LEU A 142 2.75 -10.80 7.54
N ALA A 143 1.98 -11.47 8.39
CA ALA A 143 1.98 -11.24 9.83
C ALA A 143 3.01 -12.10 10.59
N VAL A 144 3.73 -12.99 9.91
CA VAL A 144 4.70 -13.90 10.54
C VAL A 144 5.73 -13.14 11.36
N GLY A 145 5.84 -13.52 12.63
CA GLY A 145 6.75 -12.93 13.61
C GLY A 145 6.38 -11.52 14.07
N SER A 146 5.19 -11.02 13.70
CA SER A 146 4.57 -9.86 14.33
C SER A 146 3.72 -10.30 15.51
N PRO A 147 3.49 -9.44 16.52
CA PRO A 147 2.50 -9.72 17.56
C PRO A 147 1.09 -9.67 16.96
N ASN A 148 0.10 -10.26 17.65
CA ASN A 148 -1.29 -10.27 17.19
C ASN A 148 -1.91 -8.87 17.09
N GLU A 149 -1.35 -7.89 17.79
CA GLU A 149 -1.80 -6.50 17.75
C GLU A 149 -0.60 -5.58 17.54
N VAL A 150 -0.76 -4.58 16.69
CA VAL A 150 0.27 -3.55 16.45
C VAL A 150 -0.33 -2.15 16.54
N ALA A 151 0.53 -1.18 16.88
CA ALA A 151 0.17 0.23 16.88
C ALA A 151 0.48 0.84 15.51
N ALA A 152 -0.52 1.33 14.83
CA ALA A 152 -0.38 2.07 13.58
C ALA A 152 -0.58 3.57 13.80
N LYS A 153 0.25 4.38 13.15
CA LYS A 153 0.08 5.83 13.15
C LYS A 153 -0.96 6.24 12.13
N TRP A 154 -2.04 6.83 12.61
CA TRP A 154 -3.02 7.48 11.73
C TRP A 154 -2.52 8.86 11.29
N ALA A 155 -2.48 9.09 10.01
CA ALA A 155 -2.08 10.38 9.42
C ALA A 155 -2.89 10.69 8.15
N GLY A 156 -4.19 10.37 8.16
CA GLY A 156 -5.10 10.46 7.02
C GLY A 156 -5.40 9.10 6.40
N GLY A 157 -5.35 8.03 7.17
CA GLY A 157 -5.46 6.64 6.72
C GLY A 157 -6.77 6.24 6.03
N ARG A 158 -6.84 4.99 5.63
CA ARG A 158 -7.98 4.35 4.98
C ARG A 158 -8.49 3.17 5.79
N ALA A 159 -9.72 2.79 5.53
CA ALA A 159 -10.33 1.56 6.01
C ALA A 159 -11.04 0.88 4.85
N TYR A 160 -10.94 -0.42 4.78
CA TYR A 160 -11.46 -1.16 3.64
C TYR A 160 -12.62 -2.05 4.04
N GLU A 161 -13.54 -2.19 3.11
CA GLU A 161 -14.59 -3.18 3.18
C GLU A 161 -14.84 -3.83 1.82
N PRO A 162 -15.27 -5.10 1.78
CA PRO A 162 -15.52 -5.80 0.54
C PRO A 162 -16.72 -5.19 -0.20
N THR A 163 -16.73 -5.37 -1.52
CA THR A 163 -17.85 -5.07 -2.40
C THR A 163 -18.24 -6.32 -3.19
N ASP A 164 -19.45 -6.33 -3.74
CA ASP A 164 -19.95 -7.43 -4.57
C ASP A 164 -19.35 -7.43 -6.00
N PHE A 165 -18.57 -6.39 -6.34
CA PHE A 165 -18.01 -6.20 -7.68
C PHE A 165 -16.49 -6.29 -7.62
N GLY A 166 -15.94 -7.21 -8.41
CA GLY A 166 -14.51 -7.31 -8.67
C GLY A 166 -14.32 -7.95 -10.03
N GLY A 167 -13.42 -7.39 -10.84
CA GLY A 167 -13.10 -7.90 -12.16
C GLY A 167 -12.00 -8.96 -12.11
N ASP A 168 -10.76 -8.54 -12.38
CA ASP A 168 -9.58 -9.42 -12.48
C ASP A 168 -9.00 -9.87 -11.14
N ALA A 169 -9.50 -9.36 -10.03
CA ALA A 169 -9.03 -9.73 -8.69
C ALA A 169 -9.53 -11.12 -8.29
N GLY A 170 -8.64 -11.91 -7.71
CA GLY A 170 -8.95 -13.17 -7.06
C GLY A 170 -9.40 -12.97 -5.61
N GLN A 171 -8.85 -13.76 -4.71
CA GLN A 171 -9.19 -13.69 -3.29
C GLN A 171 -8.64 -12.41 -2.65
N VAL A 172 -9.48 -11.76 -1.82
CA VAL A 172 -9.09 -10.67 -0.93
C VAL A 172 -8.99 -11.19 0.49
N GLN A 173 -7.86 -10.99 1.13
CA GLN A 173 -7.62 -11.38 2.52
C GLN A 173 -7.27 -10.16 3.35
N ALA A 174 -7.91 -10.00 4.52
CA ALA A 174 -7.48 -9.04 5.50
C ALA A 174 -6.28 -9.60 6.27
N VAL A 175 -5.11 -9.00 6.07
CA VAL A 175 -3.89 -9.28 6.87
C VAL A 175 -4.03 -8.70 8.27
N GLY A 176 -4.72 -7.58 8.38
CA GLY A 176 -5.03 -6.91 9.63
C GLY A 176 -6.22 -5.99 9.49
N SER A 177 -6.95 -5.85 10.57
CA SER A 177 -8.11 -4.97 10.68
C SER A 177 -7.91 -3.95 11.80
N TRP A 178 -8.49 -2.77 11.66
CA TRP A 178 -8.65 -1.86 12.77
C TRP A 178 -9.42 -2.59 13.89
N ALA A 179 -9.00 -2.44 15.14
CA ALA A 179 -9.57 -3.20 16.25
C ALA A 179 -11.10 -3.26 16.19
N GLU A 180 -11.66 -4.46 16.37
CA GLU A 180 -13.11 -4.69 16.25
C GLU A 180 -13.91 -3.92 17.30
N ASP A 181 -13.38 -3.86 18.53
CA ASP A 181 -13.96 -3.09 19.61
C ASP A 181 -13.57 -1.60 19.51
N PRO A 182 -14.52 -0.69 19.25
CA PRO A 182 -14.25 0.75 19.16
C PRO A 182 -13.57 1.34 20.41
N GLU A 183 -13.84 0.78 21.61
CA GLU A 183 -13.22 1.23 22.86
C GLU A 183 -11.74 0.87 22.96
N ARG A 184 -11.31 -0.17 22.24
CA ARG A 184 -9.92 -0.62 22.18
C ARG A 184 -9.12 -0.02 21.03
N LEU A 185 -9.79 0.61 20.07
CA LEU A 185 -9.16 1.11 18.85
C LEU A 185 -8.10 2.18 19.13
N LEU A 186 -8.40 3.14 20.01
CA LEU A 186 -7.48 4.21 20.37
C LEU A 186 -6.42 3.71 21.36
N MET A 187 -5.15 3.80 20.98
CA MET A 187 -4.02 3.53 21.86
C MET A 187 -3.43 4.81 22.45
N SER A 188 -3.39 5.89 21.68
CA SER A 188 -2.91 7.20 22.12
C SER A 188 -3.42 8.30 21.19
N GLY A 189 -3.77 9.44 21.76
CA GLY A 189 -4.29 10.59 21.01
C GLY A 189 -5.77 10.82 21.25
N VAL A 190 -6.51 11.15 20.22
CA VAL A 190 -7.96 11.46 20.26
C VAL A 190 -8.65 10.76 19.10
N ILE A 191 -9.84 10.21 19.35
CA ILE A 191 -10.76 9.71 18.35
C ILE A 191 -12.19 10.08 18.72
N VAL A 192 -12.96 10.54 17.75
CA VAL A 192 -14.41 10.66 17.79
C VAL A 192 -14.96 9.89 16.61
N GLY A 193 -15.99 9.07 16.81
CA GLY A 193 -16.54 8.23 15.73
C GLY A 193 -15.75 6.95 15.48
N ALA A 194 -15.16 6.34 16.52
CA ALA A 194 -14.36 5.12 16.41
C ALA A 194 -15.11 3.98 15.70
N GLU A 195 -16.42 3.89 15.86
CA GLU A 195 -17.31 2.91 15.23
C GLU A 195 -17.30 2.97 13.69
N LYS A 196 -16.90 4.10 13.09
CA LYS A 196 -16.74 4.23 11.63
C LYS A 196 -15.55 3.45 11.09
N LEU A 197 -14.58 3.20 11.96
CA LEU A 197 -13.31 2.57 11.61
C LEU A 197 -13.21 1.12 12.12
N ALA A 198 -13.83 0.86 13.29
CA ALA A 198 -13.72 -0.42 13.98
C ALA A 198 -14.11 -1.63 13.10
N GLY A 199 -13.32 -2.69 13.17
CA GLY A 199 -13.51 -3.94 12.45
C GLY A 199 -13.23 -3.89 10.94
N LYS A 200 -12.97 -2.71 10.37
CA LYS A 200 -12.69 -2.59 8.92
C LYS A 200 -11.24 -2.97 8.60
N GLY A 201 -11.00 -3.43 7.37
CA GLY A 201 -9.66 -3.78 6.91
C GLY A 201 -8.68 -2.61 7.02
N ALA A 202 -7.50 -2.89 7.56
CA ALA A 202 -6.39 -1.94 7.67
C ALA A 202 -5.25 -2.30 6.71
N ILE A 203 -5.08 -3.60 6.44
CA ILE A 203 -4.09 -4.15 5.53
C ILE A 203 -4.77 -5.25 4.73
N LEU A 204 -4.72 -5.14 3.41
CA LEU A 204 -5.27 -6.15 2.51
C LEU A 204 -4.19 -6.79 1.65
N ASP A 205 -4.38 -8.08 1.40
CA ASP A 205 -3.65 -8.87 0.41
C ASP A 205 -4.66 -9.28 -0.66
N VAL A 206 -4.52 -8.74 -1.86
CA VAL A 206 -5.41 -8.97 -2.99
C VAL A 206 -4.69 -9.80 -4.03
N GLU A 207 -5.20 -11.00 -4.35
CA GLU A 207 -4.71 -11.78 -5.49
C GLU A 207 -5.10 -11.08 -6.80
N TYR A 208 -4.14 -10.92 -7.72
CA TYR A 208 -4.37 -10.29 -9.00
C TYR A 208 -3.54 -10.99 -10.09
N GLY A 209 -4.19 -11.80 -10.92
CA GLY A 209 -3.47 -12.68 -11.85
C GLY A 209 -2.58 -13.68 -11.10
N ASN A 210 -1.29 -13.72 -11.46
CA ASN A 210 -0.30 -14.56 -10.78
C ASN A 210 0.42 -13.86 -9.62
N GLY A 211 0.17 -12.56 -9.44
CA GLY A 211 0.80 -11.73 -8.40
C GLY A 211 -0.19 -11.29 -7.33
N ARG A 212 0.11 -10.16 -6.72
CA ARG A 212 -0.69 -9.64 -5.62
C ARG A 212 -0.56 -8.13 -5.47
N ILE A 213 -1.55 -7.55 -4.84
CA ILE A 213 -1.55 -6.15 -4.43
C ILE A 213 -1.66 -6.10 -2.91
N LEU A 214 -0.74 -5.41 -2.27
CA LEU A 214 -0.73 -5.22 -0.82
C LEU A 214 -1.08 -3.77 -0.52
N MET A 215 -2.27 -3.56 0.04
CA MET A 215 -2.81 -2.25 0.37
C MET A 215 -2.67 -2.00 1.86
N TYR A 216 -1.93 -0.97 2.24
CA TYR A 216 -1.78 -0.55 3.63
C TYR A 216 -2.55 0.76 3.86
N GLY A 217 -3.67 0.72 4.54
CA GLY A 217 -4.49 1.89 4.86
C GLY A 217 -3.80 2.93 5.75
N PHE A 218 -2.52 2.77 6.01
CA PHE A 218 -1.67 3.65 6.81
C PHE A 218 -0.22 3.58 6.32
N ARG A 219 0.62 4.50 6.78
CA ARG A 219 2.06 4.49 6.47
C ARG A 219 2.79 3.56 7.41
N VAL A 220 3.17 2.40 6.92
CA VAL A 220 3.80 1.33 7.71
C VAL A 220 5.12 1.75 8.36
N GLN A 221 5.84 2.69 7.74
CA GLN A 221 7.15 3.20 8.18
C GLN A 221 7.11 4.65 8.72
N HIS A 222 5.93 5.20 8.99
CA HIS A 222 5.68 6.61 9.29
C HIS A 222 6.86 7.34 9.94
N ARG A 223 7.55 8.19 9.17
CA ARG A 223 8.71 9.01 9.56
C ARG A 223 9.85 8.23 10.22
N GLY A 224 10.04 6.96 9.87
CA GLY A 224 11.06 6.12 10.49
C GLY A 224 10.82 5.83 11.98
N GLN A 225 9.59 5.96 12.48
CA GLN A 225 9.28 5.88 13.92
C GLN A 225 8.45 4.65 14.31
N THR A 226 7.67 4.10 13.38
CA THR A 226 6.72 3.02 13.68
C THR A 226 7.38 1.64 13.55
N HIS A 227 8.43 1.37 14.33
CA HIS A 227 9.21 0.13 14.24
C HIS A 227 8.37 -1.13 14.39
N GLY A 228 7.27 -1.07 15.14
CA GLY A 228 6.36 -2.20 15.36
C GLY A 228 5.63 -2.68 14.08
N THR A 229 5.56 -1.84 13.04
CA THR A 229 4.90 -2.17 11.77
C THR A 229 5.87 -2.45 10.61
N TYR A 230 7.17 -2.20 10.76
CA TYR A 230 8.16 -2.44 9.70
C TYR A 230 8.18 -3.87 9.20
N LYS A 231 7.99 -4.83 10.11
CA LYS A 231 7.99 -6.24 9.75
C LYS A 231 6.91 -6.61 8.74
N LEU A 232 5.79 -5.93 8.76
CA LEU A 232 4.71 -6.12 7.77
C LEU A 232 5.19 -5.76 6.36
N LEU A 233 5.98 -4.68 6.23
CA LEU A 233 6.62 -4.33 4.96
C LEU A 233 7.71 -5.33 4.60
N PHE A 234 8.61 -5.66 5.51
CA PHE A 234 9.71 -6.57 5.22
C PHE A 234 9.22 -7.96 4.80
N ASN A 235 8.17 -8.47 5.44
CA ASN A 235 7.56 -9.73 5.04
C ASN A 235 6.98 -9.67 3.61
N ALA A 236 6.46 -8.51 3.19
CA ALA A 236 6.01 -8.31 1.82
C ALA A 236 7.18 -8.43 0.82
N LEU A 237 8.34 -7.89 1.17
CA LEU A 237 9.53 -7.95 0.34
C LEU A 237 10.17 -9.36 0.28
N LEU A 238 10.09 -10.14 1.37
CA LEU A 238 10.66 -11.48 1.43
C LEU A 238 9.83 -12.54 0.70
N LYS A 239 8.50 -12.38 0.65
CA LYS A 239 7.59 -13.39 0.12
C LYS A 239 7.73 -13.60 -1.40
N ASN A 240 8.37 -12.72 -2.10
CA ASN A 240 8.58 -12.79 -3.55
C ASN A 240 9.82 -13.58 -3.99
N SER A 241 10.42 -14.35 -3.11
CA SER A 241 11.27 -15.44 -3.62
C SER A 241 10.38 -16.39 -4.44
N PRO A 242 10.78 -16.75 -5.68
CA PRO A 242 9.98 -17.61 -6.53
C PRO A 242 9.55 -18.82 -5.71
N ARG A 243 8.25 -19.13 -5.73
CA ARG A 243 7.75 -20.40 -5.18
C ARG A 243 8.55 -21.49 -5.89
N THR A 244 9.53 -22.07 -5.21
CA THR A 244 10.06 -23.35 -5.66
C THR A 244 8.86 -24.29 -5.69
N ALA A 245 8.47 -24.70 -6.91
CA ALA A 245 7.48 -25.73 -7.08
C ALA A 245 7.88 -26.86 -6.13
N THR A 246 7.10 -27.06 -5.07
CA THR A 246 7.19 -28.25 -4.26
C THR A 246 6.85 -29.38 -5.22
N GLU A 247 7.87 -30.13 -5.62
CA GLU A 247 7.70 -31.39 -6.32
C GLU A 247 6.70 -32.21 -5.51
N ASP A 248 5.54 -32.46 -6.11
CA ASP A 248 4.64 -33.52 -5.68
C ASP A 248 5.42 -34.82 -5.62
N ARG A 249 5.63 -35.33 -4.43
CA ARG A 249 6.02 -36.71 -4.16
C ARG A 249 4.95 -37.41 -3.36
#